data_ceff3973bde016a15f43a7809aab0d5e
#
_entry.id   ceff3973bde016a15f43a7809aab0d5e
#
_cell.length_a   1.000
_cell.length_b   1.000
_cell.length_c   1.000
_cell.angle_alpha   90.00
_cell.angle_beta   90.00
_cell.angle_gamma   90.00
#
_symmetry.space_group_name_H-M   'P 1'
#
loop_
_entity.id
_entity.type
_entity.pdbx_description
1 polymer ?
#
loop_
_entity_poly.entity_id
_entity_poly.type
_entity_poly.pdbx_seq_one_letter_code
_entity_poly.pdbx_strand_id
1 'polypeptide(L)'
;GPGATNLVTGIATAYMDSIPIVAITGNVTVSNLGRDSFQEVDIAGITMPITKHNYIVKDIRDLAAAVREAFYIAGAGRKGPVLIDIPKNIQTELCEFEEAEPAPYSPRPVKREALAAAAEALAKAKRPVILAGGGCIGSDAAENLFAFAKKIQAPVCSTLMGLGAYPASDGQFLGMIGMHGSDAAAKTFRRADAVIACGMRFSDRVAGDRVKFREGKTVIQFDIDAAEIDKNVPADLSVMADVNEILKTLLPMLEQADRKEWLKEAAAYKEYDAANIDKTLPAYKILSALPSYTDADTRIATDVGQHQMWTAQYYPFEKPRTFISSGGLGTMGFGLGAAIGACAGCGKRTVLVTGDGSFHMNLNELCTAVSQNLPVVILLMNNNT
;
A
#
# COMPACT_ATOMS: atom_id res chain seq x y z
N GLY A 1 -28.71 5.60 2.72
CA GLY A 1 -28.49 6.98 3.23
C GLY A 1 -27.36 7.05 4.23
N PRO A 2 -27.60 7.34 5.53
CA PRO A 2 -26.53 7.61 6.50
C PRO A 2 -25.58 6.43 6.72
N GLY A 3 -26.06 5.19 6.61
CA GLY A 3 -25.21 4.01 6.67
C GLY A 3 -24.20 3.96 5.52
N ALA A 4 -24.61 4.29 4.30
CA ALA A 4 -23.73 4.35 3.14
C ALA A 4 -22.70 5.48 3.26
N THR A 5 -23.08 6.66 3.76
CA THR A 5 -22.16 7.79 3.93
C THR A 5 -21.07 7.52 4.96
N ASN A 6 -21.31 6.66 5.96
CA ASN A 6 -20.29 6.23 6.91
C ASN A 6 -19.14 5.44 6.27
N LEU A 7 -19.33 4.88 5.07
CA LEU A 7 -18.27 4.17 4.33
C LEU A 7 -17.32 5.10 3.59
N VAL A 8 -17.68 6.37 3.38
CA VAL A 8 -16.95 7.32 2.50
C VAL A 8 -15.47 7.43 2.89
N THR A 9 -15.16 7.66 4.16
CA THR A 9 -13.77 7.74 4.64
C THR A 9 -13.02 6.43 4.42
N GLY A 10 -13.64 5.28 4.71
CA GLY A 10 -13.04 3.96 4.49
C GLY A 10 -12.76 3.69 3.00
N ILE A 11 -13.70 4.04 2.12
CA ILE A 11 -13.54 3.93 0.66
C ILE A 11 -12.41 4.84 0.18
N ALA A 12 -12.35 6.10 0.64
CA ALA A 12 -11.29 7.04 0.29
C ALA A 12 -9.91 6.55 0.76
N THR A 13 -9.82 5.96 1.97
CA THR A 13 -8.59 5.35 2.47
C THR A 13 -8.14 4.20 1.57
N ALA A 14 -9.05 3.30 1.20
CA ALA A 14 -8.77 2.21 0.29
C ALA A 14 -8.32 2.69 -1.11
N TYR A 15 -8.95 3.75 -1.63
CA TYR A 15 -8.58 4.37 -2.91
C TYR A 15 -7.16 4.93 -2.88
N MET A 16 -6.84 5.71 -1.84
CA MET A 16 -5.52 6.34 -1.70
C MET A 16 -4.39 5.32 -1.53
N ASP A 17 -4.67 4.17 -0.92
CA ASP A 17 -3.69 3.10 -0.68
C ASP A 17 -3.79 1.96 -1.71
N SER A 18 -4.64 2.12 -2.74
CA SER A 18 -4.80 1.15 -3.83
C SER A 18 -5.23 -0.24 -3.33
N ILE A 19 -6.16 -0.27 -2.37
CA ILE A 19 -6.71 -1.50 -1.78
C ILE A 19 -7.99 -1.89 -2.50
N PRO A 20 -8.10 -3.12 -3.03
CA PRO A 20 -9.31 -3.58 -3.70
C PRO A 20 -10.40 -3.89 -2.68
N ILE A 21 -11.50 -3.17 -2.74
CA ILE A 21 -12.72 -3.46 -1.99
C ILE A 21 -13.94 -3.32 -2.91
N VAL A 22 -14.99 -4.08 -2.63
CA VAL A 22 -16.31 -3.90 -3.23
C VAL A 22 -17.25 -3.48 -2.11
N ALA A 23 -17.69 -2.23 -2.15
CA ALA A 23 -18.65 -1.68 -1.19
C ALA A 23 -20.07 -1.88 -1.73
N ILE A 24 -20.91 -2.59 -0.99
CA ILE A 24 -22.33 -2.82 -1.34
C ILE A 24 -23.20 -1.99 -0.40
N THR A 25 -23.99 -1.09 -0.98
CA THR A 25 -24.89 -0.20 -0.25
C THR A 25 -26.35 -0.44 -0.65
N GLY A 26 -27.26 -0.10 0.26
CA GLY A 26 -28.69 -0.11 -0.01
C GLY A 26 -29.21 1.31 -0.19
N ASN A 27 -30.27 1.45 -0.99
CA ASN A 27 -30.95 2.71 -1.25
C ASN A 27 -32.48 2.55 -1.20
N VAL A 28 -33.19 3.65 -1.33
CA VAL A 28 -34.66 3.65 -1.51
C VAL A 28 -35.05 2.88 -2.77
N THR A 29 -36.33 2.64 -3.00
CA THR A 29 -36.81 1.95 -4.24
C THR A 29 -36.45 2.76 -5.48
N VAL A 30 -36.26 2.11 -6.61
CA VAL A 30 -35.97 2.75 -7.91
C VAL A 30 -36.94 3.89 -8.22
N SER A 31 -38.24 3.72 -7.91
CA SER A 31 -39.28 4.75 -8.13
C SER A 31 -39.09 6.01 -7.27
N ASN A 32 -38.34 5.91 -6.17
CA ASN A 32 -38.12 7.00 -5.24
C ASN A 32 -36.73 7.66 -5.38
N LEU A 33 -35.86 7.14 -6.24
CA LEU A 33 -34.56 7.75 -6.51
C LEU A 33 -34.71 9.14 -7.13
N GLY A 34 -33.95 10.11 -6.61
CA GLY A 34 -33.94 11.50 -7.06
C GLY A 34 -35.18 12.31 -6.62
N ARG A 35 -35.86 11.88 -5.54
CA ARG A 35 -37.07 12.54 -5.02
C ARG A 35 -36.93 13.07 -3.60
N ASP A 36 -35.72 13.19 -3.09
CA ASP A 36 -35.42 13.60 -1.71
C ASP A 36 -36.17 12.73 -0.67
N SER A 37 -36.25 11.44 -0.94
CA SER A 37 -36.92 10.48 -0.09
C SER A 37 -36.21 10.31 1.25
N PHE A 38 -36.92 9.91 2.30
CA PHE A 38 -36.33 9.69 3.63
C PHE A 38 -35.16 8.69 3.55
N GLN A 39 -34.01 9.10 4.06
CA GLN A 39 -32.73 8.37 4.02
C GLN A 39 -32.19 8.08 2.61
N GLU A 40 -32.61 8.82 1.63
CA GLU A 40 -31.97 8.82 0.32
C GLU A 40 -30.67 9.64 0.34
N VAL A 41 -29.67 9.17 -0.40
CA VAL A 41 -28.47 9.93 -0.71
C VAL A 41 -27.88 9.45 -2.04
N ASP A 42 -27.35 10.36 -2.83
CA ASP A 42 -26.57 10.01 -4.03
C ASP A 42 -25.18 9.52 -3.64
N ILE A 43 -25.13 8.28 -3.15
CA ILE A 43 -23.87 7.68 -2.72
C ILE A 43 -22.93 7.43 -3.89
N ALA A 44 -23.43 7.17 -5.08
CA ALA A 44 -22.62 7.02 -6.28
C ALA A 44 -21.93 8.34 -6.65
N GLY A 45 -22.64 9.47 -6.63
CA GLY A 45 -22.07 10.80 -6.83
C GLY A 45 -21.04 11.16 -5.77
N ILE A 46 -21.32 10.89 -4.49
CA ILE A 46 -20.39 11.16 -3.39
C ILE A 46 -19.10 10.35 -3.53
N THR A 47 -19.19 9.09 -3.95
CA THR A 47 -18.03 8.18 -4.01
C THR A 47 -17.33 8.16 -5.36
N MET A 48 -17.86 8.83 -6.38
CA MET A 48 -17.29 8.87 -7.73
C MET A 48 -15.78 9.24 -7.75
N PRO A 49 -15.30 10.27 -7.04
CA PRO A 49 -13.87 10.65 -7.07
C PRO A 49 -12.95 9.72 -6.25
N ILE A 50 -13.51 8.82 -5.46
CA ILE A 50 -12.78 7.93 -4.55
C ILE A 50 -12.98 6.44 -4.85
N THR A 51 -13.53 6.11 -6.02
CA THR A 51 -13.72 4.72 -6.49
C THR A 51 -13.21 4.58 -7.91
N LYS A 52 -12.93 3.35 -8.31
CA LYS A 52 -12.61 3.02 -9.72
C LYS A 52 -13.86 2.99 -10.59
N HIS A 53 -14.99 2.57 -10.02
CA HIS A 53 -16.30 2.53 -10.68
C HIS A 53 -17.42 2.47 -9.66
N ASN A 54 -18.62 2.92 -10.08
CA ASN A 54 -19.85 2.86 -9.30
C ASN A 54 -20.97 2.29 -10.12
N TYR A 55 -21.81 1.49 -9.48
CA TYR A 55 -23.07 0.97 -10.05
C TYR A 55 -24.25 1.43 -9.21
N ILE A 56 -25.36 1.78 -9.88
CA ILE A 56 -26.69 1.83 -9.29
C ILE A 56 -27.53 0.79 -10.05
N VAL A 57 -27.84 -0.33 -9.40
CA VAL A 57 -28.55 -1.45 -10.03
C VAL A 57 -30.04 -1.14 -10.05
N LYS A 58 -30.59 -0.83 -11.24
CA LYS A 58 -32.00 -0.46 -11.41
C LYS A 58 -32.88 -1.60 -11.95
N ASP A 59 -32.27 -2.70 -12.39
CA ASP A 59 -32.92 -3.92 -12.86
C ASP A 59 -32.24 -5.14 -12.24
N ILE A 60 -33.02 -6.05 -11.69
CA ILE A 60 -32.51 -7.27 -11.05
C ILE A 60 -31.67 -8.13 -12.00
N ARG A 61 -31.96 -8.10 -13.28
CA ARG A 61 -31.24 -8.85 -14.32
C ARG A 61 -29.76 -8.40 -14.46
N ASP A 62 -29.44 -7.15 -14.10
CA ASP A 62 -28.11 -6.59 -14.19
C ASP A 62 -27.26 -6.89 -12.94
N LEU A 63 -27.88 -7.29 -11.82
CA LEU A 63 -27.21 -7.43 -10.53
C LEU A 63 -26.02 -8.38 -10.57
N ALA A 64 -26.20 -9.57 -11.12
CA ALA A 64 -25.16 -10.58 -11.15
C ALA A 64 -23.96 -10.15 -12.02
N ALA A 65 -24.22 -9.49 -13.15
CA ALA A 65 -23.18 -8.93 -14.01
C ALA A 65 -22.42 -7.80 -13.31
N ALA A 66 -23.14 -6.85 -12.69
CA ALA A 66 -22.54 -5.75 -11.95
C ALA A 66 -21.62 -6.22 -10.79
N VAL A 67 -22.05 -7.26 -10.06
CA VAL A 67 -21.23 -7.84 -8.98
C VAL A 67 -19.94 -8.45 -9.55
N ARG A 68 -20.04 -9.29 -10.58
CA ARG A 68 -18.83 -9.89 -11.21
C ARG A 68 -17.86 -8.83 -11.73
N GLU A 69 -18.39 -7.83 -12.43
CA GLU A 69 -17.59 -6.76 -12.99
C GLU A 69 -16.96 -5.88 -11.90
N ALA A 70 -17.65 -5.61 -10.80
CA ALA A 70 -17.13 -4.86 -9.67
C ALA A 70 -15.92 -5.54 -9.04
N PHE A 71 -15.95 -6.85 -8.81
CA PHE A 71 -14.79 -7.61 -8.31
C PHE A 71 -13.63 -7.62 -9.30
N TYR A 72 -13.93 -7.77 -10.60
CA TYR A 72 -12.91 -7.68 -11.64
C TYR A 72 -12.24 -6.31 -11.66
N ILE A 73 -13.01 -5.22 -11.70
CA ILE A 73 -12.48 -3.85 -11.74
C ILE A 73 -11.68 -3.53 -10.47
N ALA A 74 -12.17 -3.94 -9.29
CA ALA A 74 -11.46 -3.71 -8.04
C ALA A 74 -10.05 -4.34 -8.04
N GLY A 75 -9.93 -5.55 -8.58
CA GLY A 75 -8.69 -6.32 -8.63
C GLY A 75 -7.77 -6.02 -9.83
N ALA A 76 -8.30 -5.48 -10.93
CA ALA A 76 -7.58 -5.29 -12.18
C ALA A 76 -6.70 -4.04 -12.19
N GLY A 77 -5.52 -4.11 -12.82
CA GLY A 77 -4.58 -3.00 -12.94
C GLY A 77 -4.15 -2.45 -11.58
N ARG A 78 -4.11 -1.13 -11.45
CA ARG A 78 -4.00 -0.53 -10.11
C ARG A 78 -5.26 -0.87 -9.32
N LYS A 79 -5.10 -1.59 -8.22
CA LYS A 79 -6.22 -2.02 -7.37
C LYS A 79 -6.91 -0.83 -6.71
N GLY A 80 -8.19 -0.98 -6.36
CA GLY A 80 -8.94 0.10 -5.71
C GLY A 80 -10.42 -0.25 -5.51
N PRO A 81 -11.17 0.60 -4.79
CA PRO A 81 -12.55 0.35 -4.44
C PRO A 81 -13.51 0.50 -5.62
N VAL A 82 -14.59 -0.28 -5.57
CA VAL A 82 -15.77 -0.18 -6.42
C VAL A 82 -17.00 -0.16 -5.51
N LEU A 83 -18.03 0.61 -5.87
CA LEU A 83 -19.28 0.67 -5.12
C LEU A 83 -20.43 0.11 -5.96
N ILE A 84 -21.30 -0.67 -5.32
CA ILE A 84 -22.57 -1.16 -5.90
C ILE A 84 -23.70 -0.70 -4.99
N ASP A 85 -24.54 0.20 -5.48
CA ASP A 85 -25.73 0.65 -4.77
C ASP A 85 -26.97 -0.12 -5.27
N ILE A 86 -27.64 -0.82 -4.36
CA ILE A 86 -28.73 -1.74 -4.69
C ILE A 86 -30.04 -1.23 -4.05
N PRO A 87 -30.95 -0.62 -4.84
CA PRO A 87 -32.25 -0.16 -4.36
C PRO A 87 -33.06 -1.28 -3.71
N LYS A 88 -33.91 -0.92 -2.73
CA LYS A 88 -34.66 -1.84 -1.89
C LYS A 88 -35.54 -2.84 -2.67
N ASN A 89 -36.22 -2.39 -3.74
CA ASN A 89 -37.04 -3.30 -4.54
C ASN A 89 -36.21 -4.35 -5.28
N ILE A 90 -35.04 -3.98 -5.78
CA ILE A 90 -34.08 -4.90 -6.44
C ILE A 90 -33.64 -6.03 -5.50
N GLN A 91 -33.47 -5.72 -4.20
CA GLN A 91 -33.06 -6.72 -3.18
C GLN A 91 -34.19 -7.76 -2.89
N THR A 92 -35.42 -7.48 -3.27
CA THR A 92 -36.58 -8.36 -3.01
C THR A 92 -37.19 -8.96 -4.27
N GLU A 93 -36.78 -8.52 -5.44
CA GLU A 93 -37.23 -9.06 -6.72
C GLU A 93 -36.64 -10.47 -6.97
N LEU A 94 -37.35 -11.25 -7.74
CA LEU A 94 -36.92 -12.59 -8.16
C LEU A 94 -36.58 -12.59 -9.64
N CYS A 95 -35.49 -13.21 -10.01
CA CYS A 95 -35.12 -13.44 -11.40
C CYS A 95 -34.52 -14.83 -11.58
N GLU A 96 -34.54 -15.35 -12.80
CA GLU A 96 -33.75 -16.50 -13.16
C GLU A 96 -32.27 -16.11 -13.17
N PHE A 97 -31.42 -16.94 -12.58
CA PHE A 97 -30.01 -16.71 -12.47
C PHE A 97 -29.25 -17.86 -13.13
N GLU A 98 -28.35 -17.51 -14.04
CA GLU A 98 -27.38 -18.44 -14.61
C GLU A 98 -26.01 -18.15 -14.01
N GLU A 99 -25.40 -19.19 -13.45
CA GLU A 99 -24.03 -19.10 -12.96
C GLU A 99 -23.07 -18.91 -14.13
N ALA A 100 -22.19 -17.95 -14.03
CA ALA A 100 -21.15 -17.68 -15.03
C ALA A 100 -19.80 -17.48 -14.34
N GLU A 101 -18.76 -18.07 -14.91
CA GLU A 101 -17.42 -17.92 -14.44
C GLU A 101 -16.94 -16.45 -14.52
N PRO A 102 -16.22 -15.96 -13.53
CA PRO A 102 -15.61 -14.63 -13.59
C PRO A 102 -14.65 -14.52 -14.77
N ALA A 103 -14.63 -13.37 -15.44
CA ALA A 103 -13.65 -13.11 -16.49
C ALA A 103 -12.24 -13.19 -15.89
N PRO A 104 -11.31 -13.96 -16.51
CA PRO A 104 -9.94 -14.04 -16.03
C PRO A 104 -9.26 -12.69 -16.19
N TYR A 105 -8.50 -12.27 -15.16
CA TYR A 105 -7.67 -11.09 -15.28
C TYR A 105 -6.49 -11.37 -16.23
N SER A 106 -6.35 -10.54 -17.26
CA SER A 106 -5.22 -10.58 -18.17
C SER A 106 -4.33 -9.36 -17.92
N PRO A 107 -3.15 -9.53 -17.30
CA PRO A 107 -2.23 -8.44 -17.07
C PRO A 107 -1.72 -7.85 -18.37
N ARG A 108 -1.42 -6.54 -18.36
CA ARG A 108 -0.79 -5.89 -19.51
C ARG A 108 0.57 -6.53 -19.80
N PRO A 109 0.86 -6.91 -21.04
CA PRO A 109 2.16 -7.48 -21.39
C PRO A 109 3.29 -6.44 -21.21
N VAL A 110 4.43 -6.89 -20.74
CA VAL A 110 5.62 -6.04 -20.57
C VAL A 110 6.27 -5.79 -21.94
N LYS A 111 6.53 -4.53 -22.28
CA LYS A 111 7.20 -4.16 -23.53
C LYS A 111 8.70 -4.46 -23.45
N ARG A 112 9.19 -5.34 -24.32
CA ARG A 112 10.61 -5.78 -24.31
C ARG A 112 11.60 -4.66 -24.60
N GLU A 113 11.25 -3.70 -25.46
CA GLU A 113 12.09 -2.55 -25.77
C GLU A 113 12.32 -1.65 -24.54
N ALA A 114 11.27 -1.42 -23.76
CA ALA A 114 11.38 -0.65 -22.50
C ALA A 114 12.24 -1.39 -21.47
N LEU A 115 12.13 -2.71 -21.39
CA LEU A 115 12.99 -3.53 -20.52
C LEU A 115 14.45 -3.51 -20.95
N ALA A 116 14.74 -3.58 -22.25
CA ALA A 116 16.09 -3.53 -22.78
C ALA A 116 16.75 -2.18 -22.45
N ALA A 117 16.02 -1.07 -22.62
CA ALA A 117 16.49 0.26 -22.24
C ALA A 117 16.76 0.38 -20.72
N ALA A 118 15.87 -0.19 -19.90
CA ALA A 118 16.08 -0.23 -18.46
C ALA A 118 17.31 -1.07 -18.07
N ALA A 119 17.50 -2.25 -18.69
CA ALA A 119 18.66 -3.10 -18.47
C ALA A 119 19.98 -2.39 -18.84
N GLU A 120 19.99 -1.70 -19.96
CA GLU A 120 21.17 -0.92 -20.40
C GLU A 120 21.48 0.23 -19.41
N ALA A 121 20.47 0.97 -18.93
CA ALA A 121 20.65 2.02 -17.95
C ALA A 121 21.17 1.47 -16.61
N LEU A 122 20.65 0.33 -16.19
CA LEU A 122 21.11 -0.36 -14.97
C LEU A 122 22.55 -0.85 -15.09
N ALA A 123 22.99 -1.31 -16.28
CA ALA A 123 24.37 -1.71 -16.51
C ALA A 123 25.36 -0.52 -16.39
N LYS A 124 24.93 0.67 -16.82
CA LYS A 124 25.73 1.91 -16.76
C LYS A 124 25.77 2.55 -15.37
N ALA A 125 24.77 2.32 -14.53
CA ALA A 125 24.70 2.90 -13.19
C ALA A 125 25.81 2.39 -12.29
N LYS A 126 26.48 3.28 -11.58
CA LYS A 126 27.54 2.94 -10.63
C LYS A 126 27.03 2.85 -9.19
N ARG A 127 26.02 3.66 -8.86
CA ARG A 127 25.44 3.77 -7.52
C ARG A 127 23.90 3.74 -7.60
N PRO A 128 23.32 2.65 -8.09
CA PRO A 128 21.86 2.52 -8.14
C PRO A 128 21.27 2.38 -6.74
N VAL A 129 20.05 2.88 -6.53
CA VAL A 129 19.22 2.65 -5.35
C VAL A 129 17.82 2.21 -5.78
N ILE A 130 17.27 1.21 -5.10
CA ILE A 130 15.90 0.75 -5.32
C ILE A 130 14.99 1.41 -4.29
N LEU A 131 13.88 1.98 -4.77
CA LEU A 131 12.80 2.49 -3.93
C LEU A 131 11.58 1.60 -4.10
N ALA A 132 11.30 0.79 -3.08
CA ALA A 132 10.17 -0.13 -3.06
C ALA A 132 8.92 0.55 -2.51
N GLY A 133 7.88 0.66 -3.32
CA GLY A 133 6.58 1.22 -2.94
C GLY A 133 5.51 0.17 -2.65
N GLY A 134 4.30 0.63 -2.34
CA GLY A 134 3.14 -0.23 -2.10
C GLY A 134 2.76 -1.12 -3.30
N GLY A 135 3.13 -0.73 -4.52
CA GLY A 135 2.95 -1.55 -5.71
C GLY A 135 3.73 -2.86 -5.66
N CYS A 136 4.89 -2.91 -4.98
CA CYS A 136 5.61 -4.17 -4.76
C CYS A 136 4.82 -5.14 -3.87
N ILE A 137 4.11 -4.61 -2.87
CA ILE A 137 3.20 -5.41 -2.03
C ILE A 137 1.96 -5.83 -2.83
N GLY A 138 1.38 -4.90 -3.58
CA GLY A 138 0.16 -5.12 -4.36
C GLY A 138 0.31 -6.16 -5.48
N SER A 139 1.51 -6.30 -6.04
CA SER A 139 1.86 -7.22 -7.12
C SER A 139 2.51 -8.53 -6.65
N ASP A 140 2.66 -8.74 -5.34
CA ASP A 140 3.38 -9.89 -4.76
C ASP A 140 4.83 -10.03 -5.27
N ALA A 141 5.51 -8.89 -5.47
CA ALA A 141 6.84 -8.82 -6.09
C ALA A 141 8.01 -9.07 -5.13
N ALA A 142 7.79 -9.35 -3.85
CA ALA A 142 8.82 -9.37 -2.81
C ALA A 142 10.00 -10.31 -3.15
N GLU A 143 9.73 -11.52 -3.61
CA GLU A 143 10.75 -12.50 -3.99
C GLU A 143 11.59 -12.03 -5.18
N ASN A 144 10.94 -11.56 -6.24
CA ASN A 144 11.63 -11.03 -7.43
C ASN A 144 12.36 -9.72 -7.13
N LEU A 145 11.84 -8.88 -6.24
CA LEU A 145 12.51 -7.67 -5.77
C LEU A 145 13.80 -8.01 -5.00
N PHE A 146 13.75 -9.02 -4.14
CA PHE A 146 14.93 -9.52 -3.44
C PHE A 146 15.99 -10.02 -4.42
N ALA A 147 15.61 -10.91 -5.36
CA ALA A 147 16.50 -11.42 -6.38
C ALA A 147 17.09 -10.30 -7.26
N PHE A 148 16.27 -9.31 -7.62
CA PHE A 148 16.68 -8.15 -8.39
C PHE A 148 17.73 -7.30 -7.65
N ALA A 149 17.48 -6.96 -6.39
CA ALA A 149 18.42 -6.20 -5.58
C ALA A 149 19.78 -6.91 -5.43
N LYS A 150 19.76 -8.23 -5.23
CA LYS A 150 20.96 -9.06 -5.18
C LYS A 150 21.69 -9.08 -6.51
N LYS A 151 20.97 -9.25 -7.61
CA LYS A 151 21.53 -9.30 -8.96
C LYS A 151 22.23 -8.02 -9.37
N ILE A 152 21.61 -6.87 -9.12
CA ILE A 152 22.18 -5.57 -9.47
C ILE A 152 23.06 -4.97 -8.37
N GLN A 153 23.20 -5.64 -7.21
CA GLN A 153 23.93 -5.15 -6.04
C GLN A 153 23.58 -3.70 -5.68
N ALA A 154 22.29 -3.43 -5.48
CA ALA A 154 21.79 -2.12 -5.10
C ALA A 154 21.18 -2.13 -3.70
N PRO A 155 21.43 -1.10 -2.88
CA PRO A 155 20.71 -0.90 -1.64
C PRO A 155 19.22 -0.65 -1.91
N VAL A 156 18.39 -1.03 -0.95
CA VAL A 156 16.93 -0.93 -1.02
C VAL A 156 16.41 -0.02 0.09
N CYS A 157 15.58 0.93 -0.28
CA CYS A 157 14.78 1.74 0.63
C CYS A 157 13.30 1.49 0.34
N SER A 158 12.43 1.59 1.33
CA SER A 158 11.00 1.49 1.12
C SER A 158 10.26 2.80 1.37
N THR A 159 9.12 2.99 0.72
CA THR A 159 8.13 3.96 1.20
C THR A 159 7.39 3.38 2.40
N LEU A 160 6.59 4.19 3.10
CA LEU A 160 5.74 3.71 4.19
C LEU A 160 4.91 2.48 3.77
N MET A 161 4.22 2.56 2.63
CA MET A 161 3.39 1.46 2.10
C MET A 161 4.20 0.32 1.46
N GLY A 162 5.51 0.48 1.32
CA GLY A 162 6.42 -0.56 0.82
C GLY A 162 7.10 -1.38 1.91
N LEU A 163 6.86 -1.07 3.18
CA LEU A 163 7.43 -1.83 4.31
C LEU A 163 7.03 -3.30 4.24
N GLY A 164 8.02 -4.18 4.41
CA GLY A 164 7.86 -5.63 4.26
C GLY A 164 7.96 -6.15 2.82
N ALA A 165 8.04 -5.29 1.79
CA ALA A 165 8.34 -5.73 0.42
C ALA A 165 9.76 -6.27 0.27
N TYR A 166 10.65 -5.84 1.16
CA TYR A 166 12.02 -6.31 1.26
C TYR A 166 12.33 -6.59 2.73
N PRO A 167 13.01 -7.72 3.08
CA PRO A 167 13.24 -8.10 4.47
C PRO A 167 14.08 -7.06 5.21
N ALA A 168 13.62 -6.61 6.38
CA ALA A 168 14.32 -5.62 7.18
C ALA A 168 15.67 -6.11 7.73
N SER A 169 15.80 -7.42 7.95
CA SER A 169 17.02 -8.07 8.41
C SER A 169 18.14 -8.10 7.37
N ASP A 170 17.80 -7.97 6.07
CA ASP A 170 18.81 -8.02 5.01
C ASP A 170 19.75 -6.79 5.04
N GLY A 171 21.03 -7.02 4.79
CA GLY A 171 22.05 -5.96 4.82
C GLY A 171 21.88 -4.87 3.77
N GLN A 172 21.20 -5.14 2.65
CA GLN A 172 20.94 -4.14 1.61
C GLN A 172 19.73 -3.25 1.93
N PHE A 173 18.88 -3.62 2.90
CA PHE A 173 17.76 -2.79 3.33
C PHE A 173 18.24 -1.65 4.23
N LEU A 174 17.94 -0.42 3.85
CA LEU A 174 18.38 0.78 4.57
C LEU A 174 17.28 1.47 5.37
N GLY A 175 16.08 0.90 5.38
CA GLY A 175 14.93 1.49 6.05
C GLY A 175 14.02 2.29 5.10
N MET A 176 13.18 3.12 5.69
CA MET A 176 12.22 3.94 4.96
C MET A 176 12.88 5.18 4.39
N ILE A 177 12.45 5.59 3.18
CA ILE A 177 12.82 6.88 2.54
C ILE A 177 11.72 7.90 2.74
N GLY A 178 12.08 9.18 2.78
CA GLY A 178 11.16 10.32 2.85
C GLY A 178 11.23 11.08 4.16
N MET A 179 10.20 11.88 4.47
CA MET A 179 10.18 12.83 5.58
C MET A 179 10.48 12.19 6.95
N HIS A 180 10.03 10.96 7.16
CA HIS A 180 10.26 10.19 8.40
C HIS A 180 11.17 8.98 8.14
N GLY A 181 11.96 9.03 7.06
CA GLY A 181 12.88 7.98 6.69
C GLY A 181 14.14 7.93 7.55
N SER A 182 14.93 6.88 7.36
CA SER A 182 16.23 6.75 8.01
C SER A 182 17.28 7.69 7.38
N ASP A 183 18.24 8.10 8.16
CA ASP A 183 19.39 8.87 7.67
C ASP A 183 20.22 8.07 6.65
N ALA A 184 20.33 6.76 6.85
CA ALA A 184 21.00 5.84 5.92
C ALA A 184 20.33 5.85 4.54
N ALA A 185 18.98 5.76 4.48
CA ALA A 185 18.25 5.85 3.23
C ALA A 185 18.45 7.23 2.57
N ALA A 186 18.37 8.32 3.34
CA ALA A 186 18.52 9.68 2.82
C ALA A 186 19.94 9.95 2.30
N LYS A 187 20.98 9.51 3.01
CA LYS A 187 22.40 9.65 2.60
C LYS A 187 22.68 8.84 1.34
N THR A 188 22.25 7.58 1.30
CA THR A 188 22.40 6.70 0.13
C THR A 188 21.69 7.27 -1.09
N PHE A 189 20.43 7.71 -0.93
CA PHE A 189 19.67 8.34 -2.01
C PHE A 189 20.37 9.58 -2.60
N ARG A 190 20.93 10.44 -1.74
CA ARG A 190 21.68 11.64 -2.20
C ARG A 190 22.93 11.31 -3.02
N ARG A 191 23.57 10.17 -2.74
CA ARG A 191 24.78 9.70 -3.42
C ARG A 191 24.51 8.87 -4.65
N ALA A 192 23.26 8.40 -4.83
CA ALA A 192 22.86 7.57 -5.96
C ALA A 192 22.96 8.33 -7.29
N ASP A 193 23.35 7.63 -8.35
CA ASP A 193 23.33 8.11 -9.74
C ASP A 193 22.16 7.56 -10.54
N ALA A 194 21.50 6.51 -10.04
CA ALA A 194 20.27 5.95 -10.62
C ALA A 194 19.27 5.58 -9.51
N VAL A 195 18.00 5.85 -9.76
CA VAL A 195 16.87 5.53 -8.88
C VAL A 195 15.93 4.59 -9.61
N ILE A 196 15.71 3.42 -9.03
CA ILE A 196 14.75 2.46 -9.56
C ILE A 196 13.51 2.50 -8.66
N ALA A 197 12.45 3.14 -9.13
CA ALA A 197 11.19 3.30 -8.42
C ALA A 197 10.24 2.16 -8.79
N CYS A 198 10.04 1.23 -7.86
CA CYS A 198 9.20 0.06 -8.04
C CYS A 198 7.84 0.26 -7.36
N GLY A 199 6.79 0.52 -8.15
CA GLY A 199 5.42 0.66 -7.65
C GLY A 199 5.25 1.76 -6.61
N MET A 200 5.82 2.94 -6.85
CA MET A 200 5.72 4.10 -5.95
C MET A 200 5.28 5.35 -6.70
N ARG A 201 4.51 6.20 -6.01
CA ARG A 201 3.85 7.39 -6.60
C ARG A 201 4.64 8.69 -6.49
N PHE A 202 5.85 8.69 -5.95
CA PHE A 202 6.64 9.88 -5.66
C PHE A 202 5.82 10.97 -4.91
N SER A 203 5.12 10.54 -3.82
CA SER A 203 4.34 11.47 -3.01
C SER A 203 5.21 12.57 -2.41
N ASP A 204 4.58 13.66 -1.98
CA ASP A 204 5.23 14.77 -1.28
C ASP A 204 6.00 14.34 -0.04
N ARG A 205 5.52 13.29 0.66
CA ARG A 205 6.19 12.71 1.84
C ARG A 205 7.50 12.01 1.51
N VAL A 206 7.69 11.59 0.26
CA VAL A 206 8.92 10.92 -0.20
C VAL A 206 9.78 11.86 -1.06
N ALA A 207 9.19 12.48 -2.08
CA ALA A 207 9.92 13.28 -3.05
C ALA A 207 10.22 14.71 -2.55
N GLY A 208 9.37 15.28 -1.67
CA GLY A 208 9.53 16.64 -1.17
C GLY A 208 9.67 17.65 -2.33
N ASP A 209 10.85 18.24 -2.48
CA ASP A 209 11.22 19.06 -3.63
C ASP A 209 11.50 18.17 -4.84
N ARG A 210 10.57 18.10 -5.77
CA ARG A 210 10.58 17.20 -6.93
C ARG A 210 11.76 17.46 -7.88
N VAL A 211 12.23 18.70 -7.97
CA VAL A 211 13.38 19.09 -8.83
C VAL A 211 14.66 18.55 -8.23
N LYS A 212 14.88 18.82 -6.94
CA LYS A 212 16.06 18.32 -6.20
C LYS A 212 16.08 16.81 -6.07
N PHE A 213 14.92 16.19 -6.01
CA PHE A 213 14.81 14.73 -5.90
C PHE A 213 15.51 14.01 -7.06
N ARG A 214 15.30 14.46 -8.30
CA ARG A 214 15.91 13.83 -9.49
C ARG A 214 17.27 14.38 -9.87
N GLU A 215 17.74 15.46 -9.26
CA GLU A 215 18.98 16.13 -9.67
C GLU A 215 20.17 15.16 -9.66
N GLY A 216 20.88 15.08 -10.80
CA GLY A 216 22.04 14.20 -10.99
C GLY A 216 21.74 12.70 -11.01
N LYS A 217 20.48 12.29 -11.22
CA LYS A 217 20.06 10.88 -11.19
C LYS A 217 19.29 10.49 -12.45
N THR A 218 19.53 9.29 -12.92
CA THR A 218 18.66 8.62 -13.89
C THR A 218 17.50 7.98 -13.14
N VAL A 219 16.27 8.39 -13.43
CA VAL A 219 15.04 7.86 -12.79
C VAL A 219 14.43 6.82 -13.70
N ILE A 220 14.33 5.58 -13.20
CA ILE A 220 13.69 4.44 -13.86
C ILE A 220 12.43 4.10 -13.06
N GLN A 221 11.26 4.23 -13.66
CA GLN A 221 9.98 3.99 -13.00
C GLN A 221 9.29 2.73 -13.51
N PHE A 222 8.96 1.82 -12.60
CA PHE A 222 8.16 0.62 -12.84
C PHE A 222 6.81 0.81 -12.18
N ASP A 223 5.75 0.94 -12.95
CA ASP A 223 4.40 1.15 -12.42
C ASP A 223 3.34 0.53 -13.33
N ILE A 224 2.24 0.07 -12.72
CA ILE A 224 1.11 -0.49 -13.45
C ILE A 224 0.16 0.59 -13.96
N ASP A 225 0.18 1.78 -13.34
CA ASP A 225 -0.72 2.89 -13.61
C ASP A 225 -0.06 3.94 -14.50
N ALA A 226 -0.58 4.09 -15.72
CA ALA A 226 -0.10 5.12 -16.66
C ALA A 226 -0.23 6.54 -16.10
N ALA A 227 -1.21 6.78 -15.22
CA ALA A 227 -1.45 8.10 -14.64
C ALA A 227 -0.40 8.48 -13.56
N GLU A 228 0.37 7.54 -13.07
CA GLU A 228 1.46 7.81 -12.11
C GLU A 228 2.81 8.05 -12.81
N ILE A 229 2.95 7.66 -14.09
CA ILE A 229 4.18 7.93 -14.85
C ILE A 229 4.28 9.44 -15.10
N ASP A 230 5.45 10.01 -14.80
CA ASP A 230 5.77 11.45 -14.97
C ASP A 230 4.90 12.44 -14.17
N LYS A 231 4.01 11.96 -13.33
CA LYS A 231 3.05 12.79 -12.59
C LYS A 231 3.72 13.72 -11.59
N ASN A 232 4.59 13.19 -10.75
CA ASN A 232 5.25 13.93 -9.68
C ASN A 232 6.73 14.17 -9.95
N VAL A 233 7.43 13.15 -10.42
CA VAL A 233 8.84 13.20 -10.79
C VAL A 233 8.94 12.66 -12.21
N PRO A 234 9.45 13.42 -13.17
CA PRO A 234 9.67 12.92 -14.53
C PRO A 234 10.66 11.75 -14.51
N ALA A 235 10.30 10.65 -15.15
CA ALA A 235 11.16 9.49 -15.33
C ALA A 235 11.97 9.62 -16.63
N ASP A 236 13.24 9.22 -16.60
CA ASP A 236 14.05 9.11 -17.81
C ASP A 236 13.68 7.85 -18.60
N LEU A 237 13.28 6.81 -17.88
CA LEU A 237 12.77 5.55 -18.44
C LEU A 237 11.57 5.06 -17.62
N SER A 238 10.56 4.54 -18.30
CA SER A 238 9.39 3.94 -17.63
C SER A 238 9.02 2.60 -18.25
N VAL A 239 8.65 1.65 -17.39
CA VAL A 239 8.08 0.36 -17.81
C VAL A 239 6.70 0.24 -17.18
N MET A 240 5.67 0.23 -18.03
CA MET A 240 4.28 0.25 -17.60
C MET A 240 3.69 -1.17 -17.64
N ALA A 241 3.76 -1.86 -16.51
CA ALA A 241 3.17 -3.18 -16.27
C ALA A 241 3.15 -3.47 -14.77
N ASP A 242 2.65 -4.65 -14.38
CA ASP A 242 2.77 -5.16 -13.02
C ASP A 242 4.25 -5.31 -12.62
N VAL A 243 4.60 -4.83 -11.41
CA VAL A 243 6.01 -4.81 -10.95
C VAL A 243 6.61 -6.21 -10.89
N ASN A 244 5.83 -7.21 -10.47
CA ASN A 244 6.29 -8.59 -10.42
C ASN A 244 6.62 -9.14 -11.81
N GLU A 245 5.75 -8.88 -12.79
CA GLU A 245 5.97 -9.28 -14.18
C GLU A 245 7.16 -8.54 -14.83
N ILE A 246 7.33 -7.25 -14.48
CA ILE A 246 8.52 -6.49 -14.91
C ILE A 246 9.78 -7.15 -14.37
N LEU A 247 9.87 -7.37 -13.06
CA LEU A 247 11.07 -7.92 -12.42
C LEU A 247 11.35 -9.34 -12.90
N LYS A 248 10.34 -10.20 -12.99
CA LYS A 248 10.46 -11.57 -13.51
C LYS A 248 11.01 -11.61 -14.93
N THR A 249 10.56 -10.68 -15.79
CA THR A 249 11.02 -10.62 -17.20
C THR A 249 12.39 -9.95 -17.32
N LEU A 250 12.70 -8.98 -16.47
CA LEU A 250 13.97 -8.24 -16.49
C LEU A 250 15.15 -9.05 -15.92
N LEU A 251 14.91 -9.83 -14.85
CA LEU A 251 15.95 -10.59 -14.17
C LEU A 251 16.85 -11.45 -15.09
N PRO A 252 16.32 -12.23 -16.04
CA PRO A 252 17.16 -13.00 -16.96
C PRO A 252 17.93 -12.16 -18.00
N MET A 253 17.56 -10.89 -18.18
CA MET A 253 18.23 -9.97 -19.11
C MET A 253 19.42 -9.26 -18.45
N LEU A 254 19.58 -9.34 -17.14
CA LEU A 254 20.62 -8.67 -16.38
C LEU A 254 21.82 -9.60 -16.14
N GLU A 255 23.01 -9.05 -16.22
CA GLU A 255 24.22 -9.68 -15.71
C GLU A 255 24.38 -9.42 -14.21
N GLN A 256 25.16 -10.27 -13.56
CA GLN A 256 25.52 -10.06 -12.16
C GLN A 256 26.42 -8.83 -12.06
N ALA A 257 25.98 -7.82 -11.36
CA ALA A 257 26.78 -6.61 -11.15
C ALA A 257 27.88 -6.83 -10.09
N ASP A 258 28.95 -6.03 -10.17
CA ASP A 258 29.94 -5.90 -9.08
C ASP A 258 29.95 -4.44 -8.57
N ARG A 259 29.22 -4.21 -7.49
CA ARG A 259 29.08 -2.90 -6.82
C ARG A 259 29.35 -3.02 -5.32
N LYS A 260 30.31 -3.87 -4.95
CA LYS A 260 30.66 -4.15 -3.55
C LYS A 260 31.01 -2.90 -2.76
N GLU A 261 31.76 -1.97 -3.37
CA GLU A 261 32.15 -0.71 -2.70
C GLU A 261 30.91 0.17 -2.45
N TRP A 262 29.95 0.20 -3.36
CA TRP A 262 28.72 0.93 -3.15
C TRP A 262 27.85 0.32 -2.03
N LEU A 263 27.74 -1.01 -1.98
CA LEU A 263 27.06 -1.69 -0.88
C LEU A 263 27.76 -1.48 0.45
N LYS A 264 29.09 -1.46 0.47
CA LYS A 264 29.88 -1.17 1.67
C LYS A 264 29.67 0.26 2.17
N GLU A 265 29.63 1.25 1.25
CA GLU A 265 29.32 2.64 1.59
C GLU A 265 27.90 2.76 2.20
N ALA A 266 26.91 2.12 1.59
CA ALA A 266 25.54 2.11 2.09
C ALA A 266 25.41 1.41 3.45
N ALA A 267 26.13 0.30 3.66
CA ALA A 267 26.17 -0.41 4.94
C ALA A 267 26.79 0.47 6.04
N ALA A 268 27.84 1.24 5.76
CA ALA A 268 28.42 2.16 6.70
C ALA A 268 27.43 3.26 7.15
N TYR A 269 26.57 3.73 6.25
CA TYR A 269 25.49 4.66 6.63
C TYR A 269 24.46 3.99 7.55
N LYS A 270 24.11 2.72 7.29
CA LYS A 270 23.20 1.95 8.15
C LYS A 270 23.78 1.74 9.54
N GLU A 271 25.06 1.39 9.64
CA GLU A 271 25.75 1.23 10.92
C GLU A 271 25.83 2.55 11.71
N TYR A 272 26.14 3.65 11.02
CA TYR A 272 26.14 4.98 11.63
C TYR A 272 24.77 5.35 12.17
N ASP A 273 23.72 5.13 11.38
CA ASP A 273 22.32 5.41 11.76
C ASP A 273 21.93 4.61 13.01
N ALA A 274 22.20 3.29 12.99
CA ALA A 274 21.91 2.40 14.12
C ALA A 274 22.68 2.78 15.42
N ALA A 275 23.89 3.33 15.28
CA ALA A 275 24.68 3.81 16.42
C ALA A 275 24.14 5.11 17.01
N ASN A 276 23.45 5.94 16.21
CA ASN A 276 22.97 7.26 16.60
C ASN A 276 21.45 7.29 16.94
N ILE A 277 20.74 6.18 16.84
CA ILE A 277 19.36 6.09 17.33
C ILE A 277 19.34 6.34 18.84
N ASP A 278 18.45 7.24 19.29
CA ASP A 278 18.23 7.44 20.72
C ASP A 278 17.46 6.23 21.32
N LYS A 279 18.23 5.29 21.84
CA LYS A 279 17.72 4.07 22.47
C LYS A 279 17.05 4.32 23.83
N THR A 280 17.09 5.55 24.34
CA THR A 280 16.42 5.92 25.61
C THR A 280 14.94 6.22 25.40
N LEU A 281 14.53 6.56 24.17
CA LEU A 281 13.14 6.85 23.84
C LEU A 281 12.21 5.68 24.20
N PRO A 282 11.14 5.91 24.96
CA PRO A 282 10.17 4.86 25.29
C PRO A 282 9.62 4.15 24.07
N ALA A 283 9.29 4.90 23.02
CA ALA A 283 8.79 4.34 21.75
C ALA A 283 9.79 3.37 21.12
N TYR A 284 11.10 3.70 21.09
CA TYR A 284 12.13 2.80 20.60
C TYR A 284 12.18 1.50 21.43
N LYS A 285 12.24 1.62 22.76
CA LYS A 285 12.31 0.44 23.66
C LYS A 285 11.11 -0.50 23.47
N ILE A 286 9.91 0.04 23.37
CA ILE A 286 8.69 -0.74 23.23
C ILE A 286 8.67 -1.43 21.85
N LEU A 287 8.87 -0.68 20.78
CA LEU A 287 8.72 -1.20 19.42
C LEU A 287 9.87 -2.10 18.99
N SER A 288 11.09 -1.88 19.48
CA SER A 288 12.22 -2.79 19.25
C SER A 288 12.13 -4.08 20.06
N ALA A 289 11.39 -4.11 21.19
CA ALA A 289 11.11 -5.31 21.95
C ALA A 289 9.92 -6.12 21.39
N LEU A 290 9.00 -5.47 20.68
CA LEU A 290 7.77 -6.11 20.16
C LEU A 290 8.02 -7.37 19.32
N PRO A 291 9.08 -7.47 18.49
CA PRO A 291 9.40 -8.69 17.73
C PRO A 291 9.63 -9.93 18.62
N SER A 292 10.01 -9.77 19.89
CA SER A 292 10.16 -10.89 20.83
C SER A 292 8.83 -11.51 21.26
N TYR A 293 7.71 -10.82 20.99
CA TYR A 293 6.34 -11.23 21.33
C TYR A 293 5.48 -11.54 20.10
N THR A 294 6.06 -11.41 18.90
CA THR A 294 5.41 -11.58 17.61
C THR A 294 6.25 -12.50 16.74
N ASP A 295 5.64 -13.03 15.68
CA ASP A 295 6.35 -13.72 14.61
C ASP A 295 6.39 -12.89 13.33
N ALA A 296 7.12 -13.35 12.33
CA ALA A 296 7.27 -12.65 11.04
C ALA A 296 5.94 -12.55 10.24
N ASP A 297 4.92 -13.34 10.60
CA ASP A 297 3.60 -13.32 9.98
C ASP A 297 2.58 -12.48 10.77
N THR A 298 2.93 -11.99 11.95
CA THR A 298 2.05 -11.15 12.76
C THR A 298 1.73 -9.84 12.03
N ARG A 299 0.44 -9.52 11.94
CA ARG A 299 0.00 -8.25 11.34
C ARG A 299 0.10 -7.16 12.39
N ILE A 300 0.79 -6.10 12.01
CA ILE A 300 0.91 -4.88 12.80
C ILE A 300 0.07 -3.81 12.11
N ALA A 301 -1.09 -3.53 12.68
CA ALA A 301 -1.93 -2.42 12.24
C ALA A 301 -1.53 -1.17 13.02
N THR A 302 -1.49 -0.03 12.37
CA THR A 302 -1.28 1.25 13.05
C THR A 302 -2.46 2.17 12.81
N ASP A 303 -2.74 3.00 13.80
CA ASP A 303 -3.47 4.23 13.57
C ASP A 303 -2.52 5.31 13.06
N VAL A 304 -2.96 6.55 12.93
CA VAL A 304 -2.19 7.66 12.35
C VAL A 304 -1.74 8.63 13.44
N GLY A 305 -0.44 8.91 13.45
CA GLY A 305 0.23 9.78 14.42
C GLY A 305 1.69 9.40 14.65
N GLN A 306 2.30 9.89 15.74
CA GLN A 306 3.70 9.59 16.07
C GLN A 306 3.95 8.08 16.19
N HIS A 307 3.00 7.35 16.79
CA HIS A 307 3.06 5.89 16.93
C HIS A 307 3.17 5.17 15.58
N GLN A 308 2.53 5.67 14.53
CA GLN A 308 2.66 5.14 13.16
C GLN A 308 4.10 5.28 12.66
N MET A 309 4.68 6.48 12.81
CA MET A 309 6.04 6.76 12.34
C MET A 309 7.07 5.94 13.12
N TRP A 310 6.93 5.87 14.44
CA TRP A 310 7.81 5.04 15.28
C TRP A 310 7.71 3.56 14.94
N THR A 311 6.49 3.05 14.69
CA THR A 311 6.30 1.65 14.26
C THR A 311 7.00 1.39 12.93
N ALA A 312 6.86 2.30 11.97
CA ALA A 312 7.51 2.18 10.66
C ALA A 312 9.04 2.26 10.73
N GLN A 313 9.59 2.98 11.72
CA GLN A 313 11.04 3.15 11.91
C GLN A 313 11.67 2.03 12.74
N TYR A 314 10.98 1.52 13.76
CA TYR A 314 11.61 0.68 14.80
C TYR A 314 11.17 -0.77 14.79
N TYR A 315 10.03 -1.10 14.15
CA TYR A 315 9.62 -2.48 13.99
C TYR A 315 10.16 -3.07 12.67
N PRO A 316 10.91 -4.20 12.72
CA PRO A 316 11.50 -4.80 11.53
C PRO A 316 10.45 -5.64 10.76
N PHE A 317 9.93 -5.11 9.68
CA PHE A 317 9.00 -5.84 8.81
C PHE A 317 9.76 -6.79 7.88
N GLU A 318 9.58 -8.09 8.08
CA GLU A 318 10.28 -9.13 7.31
C GLU A 318 9.49 -9.64 6.11
N LYS A 319 8.16 -9.49 6.12
CA LYS A 319 7.28 -10.06 5.11
C LYS A 319 6.28 -9.05 4.57
N PRO A 320 5.87 -9.18 3.30
CA PRO A 320 4.80 -8.35 2.74
C PRO A 320 3.48 -8.57 3.47
N ARG A 321 2.59 -7.56 3.42
CA ARG A 321 1.24 -7.57 4.01
C ARG A 321 1.21 -7.75 5.54
N THR A 322 2.32 -7.48 6.23
CA THR A 322 2.38 -7.48 7.70
C THR A 322 2.27 -6.10 8.31
N PHE A 323 2.49 -5.04 7.55
CA PHE A 323 2.24 -3.65 7.94
C PHE A 323 0.92 -3.15 7.34
N ILE A 324 -0.01 -2.70 8.19
CA ILE A 324 -1.34 -2.22 7.79
C ILE A 324 -1.54 -0.83 8.36
N SER A 325 -1.68 0.16 7.48
CA SER A 325 -1.76 1.56 7.90
C SER A 325 -2.50 2.39 6.86
N SER A 326 -3.03 3.54 7.24
CA SER A 326 -3.54 4.55 6.32
C SER A 326 -2.41 5.47 5.89
N GLY A 327 -1.71 5.10 4.81
CA GLY A 327 -0.52 5.80 4.35
C GLY A 327 -0.82 6.97 3.42
N GLY A 328 -1.83 6.84 2.57
CA GLY A 328 -2.19 7.86 1.58
C GLY A 328 -3.11 8.95 2.11
N LEU A 329 -4.17 8.58 2.81
CA LEU A 329 -5.14 9.54 3.37
C LEU A 329 -4.76 9.98 4.80
N GLY A 330 -4.08 9.15 5.57
CA GLY A 330 -3.68 9.47 6.94
C GLY A 330 -4.88 9.56 7.90
N THR A 331 -5.78 8.59 7.83
CA THR A 331 -7.05 8.59 8.55
C THR A 331 -6.84 8.22 10.01
N MET A 332 -7.02 9.15 10.94
CA MET A 332 -7.12 8.83 12.36
C MET A 332 -8.42 8.07 12.66
N GLY A 333 -8.34 7.09 13.57
CA GLY A 333 -9.43 6.15 13.86
C GLY A 333 -9.49 4.94 12.92
N PHE A 334 -8.61 4.86 11.91
CA PHE A 334 -8.49 3.72 10.99
C PHE A 334 -8.03 2.43 11.70
N GLY A 335 -7.12 2.56 12.66
CA GLY A 335 -6.32 1.45 13.17
C GLY A 335 -7.11 0.31 13.77
N LEU A 336 -8.12 0.61 14.63
CA LEU A 336 -8.90 -0.44 15.28
C LEU A 336 -9.73 -1.25 14.27
N GLY A 337 -10.43 -0.60 13.37
CA GLY A 337 -11.18 -1.27 12.29
C GLY A 337 -10.27 -2.10 11.38
N ALA A 338 -9.09 -1.58 11.05
CA ALA A 338 -8.09 -2.30 10.25
C ALA A 338 -7.55 -3.55 10.97
N ALA A 339 -7.27 -3.46 12.28
CA ALA A 339 -6.83 -4.59 13.08
C ALA A 339 -7.92 -5.67 13.20
N ILE A 340 -9.17 -5.27 13.39
CA ILE A 340 -10.34 -6.17 13.39
C ILE A 340 -10.45 -6.88 12.03
N GLY A 341 -10.41 -6.10 10.94
CA GLY A 341 -10.51 -6.65 9.59
C GLY A 341 -9.36 -7.60 9.24
N ALA A 342 -8.13 -7.25 9.61
CA ALA A 342 -6.97 -8.12 9.41
C ALA A 342 -7.10 -9.43 10.20
N CYS A 343 -7.55 -9.34 11.46
CA CYS A 343 -7.78 -10.49 12.31
C CYS A 343 -8.85 -11.43 11.73
N ALA A 344 -9.98 -10.88 11.32
CA ALA A 344 -11.08 -11.62 10.71
C ALA A 344 -10.66 -12.27 9.38
N GLY A 345 -9.91 -11.55 8.54
CA GLY A 345 -9.50 -12.02 7.22
C GLY A 345 -8.39 -13.08 7.25
N CYS A 346 -7.47 -13.05 8.22
CA CYS A 346 -6.38 -14.02 8.28
C CYS A 346 -6.51 -15.08 9.37
N GLY A 347 -7.49 -14.96 10.27
CA GLY A 347 -7.68 -15.88 11.41
C GLY A 347 -6.54 -15.88 12.43
N LYS A 348 -5.67 -14.87 12.40
CA LYS A 348 -4.48 -14.78 13.26
C LYS A 348 -4.53 -13.55 14.15
N ARG A 349 -3.77 -13.60 15.24
CA ARG A 349 -3.56 -12.44 16.12
C ARG A 349 -3.02 -11.25 15.32
N THR A 350 -3.59 -10.08 15.58
CA THR A 350 -3.14 -8.81 15.03
C THR A 350 -2.80 -7.87 16.17
N VAL A 351 -1.70 -7.13 16.06
CA VAL A 351 -1.32 -6.09 17.03
C VAL A 351 -1.72 -4.75 16.44
N LEU A 352 -2.53 -3.99 17.16
CA LEU A 352 -2.82 -2.59 16.87
C LEU A 352 -1.86 -1.71 17.66
N VAL A 353 -1.08 -0.87 16.98
CA VAL A 353 -0.32 0.21 17.61
C VAL A 353 -1.05 1.52 17.36
N THR A 354 -1.52 2.16 18.41
CA THR A 354 -2.36 3.37 18.33
C THR A 354 -1.96 4.41 19.36
N GLY A 355 -2.29 5.67 19.11
CA GLY A 355 -2.22 6.75 20.07
C GLY A 355 -3.56 6.92 20.79
N ASP A 356 -3.56 7.62 21.92
CA ASP A 356 -4.75 7.90 22.70
C ASP A 356 -5.82 8.67 21.93
N GLY A 357 -5.46 9.75 21.24
CA GLY A 357 -6.39 10.54 20.43
C GLY A 357 -7.02 9.74 19.29
N SER A 358 -6.22 8.99 18.52
CA SER A 358 -6.73 8.17 17.41
C SER A 358 -7.63 7.04 17.90
N PHE A 359 -7.26 6.41 19.01
CA PHE A 359 -8.03 5.31 19.59
C PHE A 359 -9.43 5.73 20.02
N HIS A 360 -9.57 6.94 20.60
CA HIS A 360 -10.86 7.49 21.00
C HIS A 360 -11.84 7.68 19.84
N MET A 361 -11.37 7.86 18.61
CA MET A 361 -12.24 8.14 17.47
C MET A 361 -13.15 6.97 17.09
N ASN A 362 -12.72 5.72 17.33
CA ASN A 362 -13.45 4.52 16.97
C ASN A 362 -13.44 3.44 18.06
N LEU A 363 -13.24 3.81 19.32
CA LEU A 363 -13.16 2.84 20.43
C LEU A 363 -14.43 2.00 20.63
N ASN A 364 -15.58 2.46 20.12
CA ASN A 364 -16.84 1.72 20.11
C ASN A 364 -16.72 0.37 19.35
N GLU A 365 -15.82 0.26 18.39
CA GLU A 365 -15.58 -0.97 17.64
C GLU A 365 -14.91 -2.07 18.46
N LEU A 366 -14.51 -1.79 19.71
CA LEU A 366 -14.12 -2.84 20.67
C LEU A 366 -15.26 -3.85 20.90
N CYS A 367 -16.51 -3.38 20.85
CA CYS A 367 -17.67 -4.27 20.92
C CYS A 367 -17.68 -5.30 19.80
N THR A 368 -17.30 -4.90 18.58
CA THR A 368 -17.17 -5.78 17.41
C THR A 368 -16.06 -6.81 17.65
N ALA A 369 -14.88 -6.39 18.10
CA ALA A 369 -13.77 -7.30 18.39
C ALA A 369 -14.15 -8.36 19.44
N VAL A 370 -14.83 -7.94 20.52
CA VAL A 370 -15.25 -8.84 21.60
C VAL A 370 -16.36 -9.78 21.15
N SER A 371 -17.40 -9.27 20.48
CA SER A 371 -18.55 -10.08 20.04
C SER A 371 -18.17 -11.14 19.01
N GLN A 372 -17.12 -10.88 18.21
CA GLN A 372 -16.58 -11.81 17.22
C GLN A 372 -15.41 -12.64 17.73
N ASN A 373 -15.03 -12.55 19.01
CA ASN A 373 -13.89 -13.23 19.63
C ASN A 373 -12.58 -13.07 18.85
N LEU A 374 -12.30 -11.87 18.34
CA LEU A 374 -11.12 -11.60 17.53
C LEU A 374 -9.89 -11.34 18.43
N PRO A 375 -8.75 -12.04 18.22
CA PRO A 375 -7.56 -11.89 19.05
C PRO A 375 -6.74 -10.64 18.65
N VAL A 376 -7.31 -9.45 18.83
CA VAL A 376 -6.63 -8.17 18.65
C VAL A 376 -5.92 -7.79 19.95
N VAL A 377 -4.62 -7.51 19.85
CA VAL A 377 -3.82 -6.95 20.94
C VAL A 377 -3.63 -5.47 20.69
N ILE A 378 -3.96 -4.64 21.67
CA ILE A 378 -3.89 -3.18 21.55
C ILE A 378 -2.68 -2.66 22.32
N LEU A 379 -1.73 -2.06 21.61
CA LEU A 379 -0.59 -1.33 22.16
C LEU A 379 -0.89 0.17 22.08
N LEU A 380 -1.39 0.73 23.18
CA LEU A 380 -1.73 2.14 23.28
C LEU A 380 -0.48 2.95 23.68
N MET A 381 0.00 3.78 22.76
CA MET A 381 1.13 4.69 22.95
C MET A 381 0.60 6.04 23.45
N ASN A 382 0.34 6.12 24.76
CA ASN A 382 -0.17 7.34 25.38
C ASN A 382 0.99 8.30 25.71
N ASN A 383 0.96 9.48 25.13
CA ASN A 383 1.94 10.56 25.36
C ASN A 383 1.38 11.72 26.20
N ASN A 384 0.13 11.63 26.68
CA ASN A 384 -0.59 12.64 27.46
C ASN A 384 -0.74 14.01 26.75
N THR A 385 -0.90 14.02 25.42
CA THR A 385 -1.11 15.26 24.64
C THR A 385 -2.42 15.24 23.89
#